data_6841c7ef6b80836dc7b70baaf802946f
#
_entry.id   6841c7ef6b80836dc7b70baaf802946f
#
_cell.length_a   1.000
_cell.length_b   1.000
_cell.length_c   1.000
_cell.angle_alpha   90.00
_cell.angle_beta   90.00
_cell.angle_gamma   90.00
#
_symmetry.space_group_name_H-M   'P 1'
#
loop_
_entity.id
_entity.type
_entity.pdbx_description
1 polymer ?
#
loop_
_entity_poly.entity_id
_entity_poly.type
_entity_poly.pdbx_seq_one_letter_code
_entity_poly.pdbx_strand_id
1 'polypeptide(L)'
;MLDGDALSEAQMQAIAKQAGFSECAFVCRSDKADLRLRFFMPLQETGLCGHATVASICALMEQDARWRGKSELLVETASGVLPIRYRAETNEVMMTQAPAQFAPFGGDREALMASIGLHAEDLDESLPLVYGSTGVWTLIVL
;
A
#
# COMPACT_ATOMS: atom_id res chain seq x y z
N MET A 1 -11.66 7.30 -2.56
CA MET A 1 -12.99 7.82 -2.12
C MET A 1 -12.84 8.41 -0.72
N LEU A 2 -13.37 9.63 -0.49
CA LEU A 2 -13.14 10.39 0.75
C LEU A 2 -14.16 10.11 1.88
N ASP A 3 -15.14 9.25 1.67
CA ASP A 3 -16.12 8.83 2.68
C ASP A 3 -16.32 7.31 2.64
N GLY A 4 -15.29 6.61 3.09
CA GLY A 4 -15.30 5.15 3.14
C GLY A 4 -16.20 4.59 4.24
N ASP A 5 -16.43 5.34 5.32
CA ASP A 5 -17.28 4.86 6.43
C ASP A 5 -18.74 4.66 6.04
N ALA A 6 -19.20 5.28 4.95
CA ALA A 6 -20.53 5.08 4.41
C ALA A 6 -20.70 3.75 3.66
N LEU A 7 -19.62 3.01 3.44
CA LEU A 7 -19.58 1.80 2.60
C LEU A 7 -19.26 0.57 3.44
N SER A 8 -19.95 -0.54 3.15
CA SER A 8 -19.52 -1.85 3.63
C SER A 8 -18.28 -2.33 2.85
N GLU A 9 -17.54 -3.28 3.43
CA GLU A 9 -16.40 -3.90 2.77
C GLU A 9 -16.75 -4.49 1.41
N ALA A 10 -17.90 -5.19 1.30
CA ALA A 10 -18.37 -5.74 0.04
C ALA A 10 -18.64 -4.66 -1.02
N GLN A 11 -19.11 -3.48 -0.60
CA GLN A 11 -19.31 -2.35 -1.51
C GLN A 11 -17.97 -1.74 -1.95
N MET A 12 -16.99 -1.58 -1.04
CA MET A 12 -15.64 -1.14 -1.37
C MET A 12 -14.98 -2.08 -2.39
N GLN A 13 -15.09 -3.39 -2.17
CA GLN A 13 -14.56 -4.41 -3.07
C GLN A 13 -15.25 -4.37 -4.45
N ALA A 14 -16.57 -4.20 -4.49
CA ALA A 14 -17.33 -4.09 -5.73
C ALA A 14 -16.94 -2.84 -6.52
N ILE A 15 -16.77 -1.70 -5.84
CA ILE A 15 -16.30 -0.44 -6.45
C ILE A 15 -14.90 -0.62 -7.04
N ALA A 16 -13.96 -1.21 -6.29
CA ALA A 16 -12.60 -1.44 -6.77
C ALA A 16 -12.58 -2.35 -8.01
N LYS A 17 -13.39 -3.42 -7.99
CA LYS A 17 -13.54 -4.33 -9.12
C LYS A 17 -14.11 -3.61 -10.36
N GLN A 18 -15.12 -2.78 -10.17
CA GLN A 18 -15.76 -2.04 -11.26
C GLN A 18 -14.86 -0.94 -11.83
N ALA A 19 -14.08 -0.26 -10.97
CA ALA A 19 -13.16 0.78 -11.38
C ALA A 19 -12.00 0.23 -12.24
N GLY A 20 -11.56 -1.01 -11.99
CA GLY A 20 -10.56 -1.70 -12.79
C GLY A 20 -9.14 -1.12 -12.68
N PHE A 21 -8.89 -0.26 -11.69
CA PHE A 21 -7.54 0.21 -11.36
C PHE A 21 -6.78 -0.83 -10.54
N SER A 22 -5.46 -0.70 -10.47
CA SER A 22 -4.63 -1.57 -9.62
C SER A 22 -5.11 -1.55 -8.18
N GLU A 23 -5.39 -0.36 -7.61
CA GLU A 23 -5.99 -0.18 -6.29
C GLU A 23 -6.96 1.00 -6.25
N CYS A 24 -7.96 0.86 -5.37
CA CYS A 24 -8.82 1.96 -4.92
C CYS A 24 -8.58 2.20 -3.42
N ALA A 25 -8.34 3.45 -3.04
CA ALA A 25 -8.22 3.83 -1.64
C ALA A 25 -9.55 4.40 -1.10
N PHE A 26 -9.89 4.00 0.12
CA PHE A 26 -11.06 4.48 0.86
C PHE A 26 -10.60 5.14 2.15
N VAL A 27 -10.97 6.41 2.33
CA VAL A 27 -10.68 7.17 3.55
C VAL A 27 -11.75 6.86 4.57
N CYS A 28 -11.34 6.36 5.71
CA CYS A 28 -12.20 5.98 6.83
C CYS A 28 -11.74 6.69 8.10
N ARG A 29 -12.58 6.69 9.13
CA ARG A 29 -12.22 7.12 10.48
C ARG A 29 -11.26 6.14 11.12
N SER A 30 -10.45 6.64 12.04
CA SER A 30 -9.56 5.85 12.87
C SER A 30 -9.74 6.23 14.34
N ASP A 31 -9.66 5.25 15.24
CA ASP A 31 -9.58 5.46 16.68
C ASP A 31 -8.10 5.55 17.17
N LYS A 32 -7.14 5.34 16.26
CA LYS A 32 -5.70 5.22 16.58
C LYS A 32 -4.84 6.28 15.88
N ALA A 33 -5.40 6.93 14.85
CA ALA A 33 -4.69 7.84 13.98
C ALA A 33 -5.60 8.99 13.54
N ASP A 34 -5.08 9.93 12.75
CA ASP A 34 -5.89 11.03 12.21
C ASP A 34 -6.96 10.51 11.24
N LEU A 35 -6.62 9.47 10.47
CA LEU A 35 -7.52 8.77 9.55
C LEU A 35 -7.04 7.34 9.31
N ARG A 36 -7.89 6.53 8.69
CA ARG A 36 -7.56 5.19 8.20
C ARG A 36 -7.70 5.14 6.69
N LEU A 37 -6.73 4.51 6.02
CA LEU A 37 -6.81 4.15 4.61
C LEU A 37 -7.00 2.64 4.46
N ARG A 38 -7.99 2.26 3.66
CA ARG A 38 -8.21 0.90 3.20
C ARG A 38 -7.97 0.84 1.70
N PHE A 39 -7.26 -0.17 1.25
CA PHE A 39 -6.86 -0.31 -0.15
C PHE A 39 -7.42 -1.60 -0.74
N PHE A 40 -8.19 -1.48 -1.80
CA PHE A 40 -8.80 -2.61 -2.47
C PHE A 40 -8.28 -2.74 -3.90
N MET A 41 -7.69 -3.88 -4.20
CA MET A 41 -7.43 -4.36 -5.55
C MET A 41 -8.74 -4.90 -6.14
N PRO A 42 -8.82 -5.21 -7.46
CA PRO A 42 -10.04 -5.75 -8.05
C PRO A 42 -10.58 -7.04 -7.42
N LEU A 43 -9.73 -7.85 -6.76
CA LEU A 43 -10.09 -9.15 -6.21
C LEU A 43 -9.97 -9.23 -4.68
N GLN A 44 -9.21 -8.33 -4.03
CA GLN A 44 -8.94 -8.41 -2.59
C GLN A 44 -8.51 -7.07 -2.00
N GLU A 45 -8.61 -6.94 -0.69
CA GLU A 45 -7.97 -5.85 0.07
C GLU A 45 -6.47 -6.10 0.20
N THR A 46 -5.65 -5.03 0.14
CA THR A 46 -4.21 -5.08 0.42
C THR A 46 -3.86 -4.23 1.63
N GLY A 47 -2.80 -4.61 2.35
CA GLY A 47 -2.42 -3.98 3.62
C GLY A 47 -1.87 -2.56 3.49
N LEU A 48 -1.23 -2.24 2.36
CA LEU A 48 -0.58 -0.96 2.10
C LEU A 48 -0.48 -0.72 0.60
N CYS A 49 -0.64 0.54 0.21
CA CYS A 49 -0.41 0.99 -1.16
C CYS A 49 0.19 2.40 -1.16
N GLY A 50 1.46 2.55 -1.58
CA GLY A 50 2.21 3.81 -1.52
C GLY A 50 1.59 4.91 -2.36
N HIS A 51 1.39 4.66 -3.67
CA HIS A 51 0.85 5.67 -4.58
C HIS A 51 -0.59 6.07 -4.25
N ALA A 52 -1.42 5.12 -3.80
CA ALA A 52 -2.79 5.42 -3.40
C ALA A 52 -2.83 6.22 -2.08
N THR A 53 -1.86 6.02 -1.16
CA THR A 53 -1.69 6.84 0.04
C THR A 53 -1.34 8.28 -0.36
N VAL A 54 -0.33 8.48 -1.19
CA VAL A 54 0.08 9.81 -1.68
C VAL A 54 -1.10 10.54 -2.33
N ALA A 55 -1.79 9.88 -3.28
CA ALA A 55 -2.94 10.45 -3.95
C ALA A 55 -4.09 10.82 -2.99
N SER A 56 -4.35 9.96 -1.98
CA SER A 56 -5.39 10.22 -0.98
C SER A 56 -5.06 11.44 -0.12
N ILE A 57 -3.81 11.58 0.33
CA ILE A 57 -3.39 12.73 1.13
C ILE A 57 -3.48 14.02 0.32
N CYS A 58 -2.97 14.05 -0.92
CA CYS A 58 -3.12 15.22 -1.80
C CYS A 58 -4.60 15.61 -1.97
N ALA A 59 -5.46 14.65 -2.28
CA ALA A 59 -6.89 14.91 -2.45
C ALA A 59 -7.56 15.44 -1.17
N LEU A 60 -7.20 14.92 0.01
CA LEU A 60 -7.70 15.41 1.29
C LEU A 60 -7.27 16.85 1.56
N MET A 61 -6.00 17.18 1.33
CA MET A 61 -5.47 18.53 1.54
C MET A 61 -6.12 19.56 0.63
N GLU A 62 -6.46 19.17 -0.59
CA GLU A 62 -7.13 20.06 -1.57
C GLU A 62 -8.62 20.23 -1.30
N GLN A 63 -9.33 19.13 -1.02
CA GLN A 63 -10.79 19.09 -1.06
C GLN A 63 -11.45 19.24 0.31
N ASP A 64 -10.76 18.97 1.40
CA ASP A 64 -11.34 18.97 2.74
C ASP A 64 -10.65 19.99 3.65
N ALA A 65 -11.40 21.04 4.01
CA ALA A 65 -10.90 22.13 4.85
C ALA A 65 -10.38 21.67 6.23
N ARG A 66 -10.82 20.52 6.75
CA ARG A 66 -10.36 19.96 8.03
C ARG A 66 -8.87 19.63 8.02
N TRP A 67 -8.31 19.35 6.84
CA TRP A 67 -6.91 18.92 6.67
C TRP A 67 -6.00 20.06 6.24
N ARG A 68 -6.55 21.20 5.79
CA ARG A 68 -5.76 22.35 5.35
C ARG A 68 -4.85 22.87 6.46
N GLY A 69 -3.59 23.05 6.13
CA GLY A 69 -2.56 23.54 7.05
C GLY A 69 -1.95 22.48 7.96
N LYS A 70 -2.38 21.21 7.90
CA LYS A 70 -1.66 20.13 8.55
C LYS A 70 -0.44 19.76 7.72
N SER A 71 0.73 19.72 8.37
CA SER A 71 2.00 19.28 7.75
C SER A 71 2.38 17.85 8.14
N GLU A 72 1.73 17.30 9.17
CA GLU A 72 1.97 15.93 9.64
C GLU A 72 0.62 15.26 9.95
N LEU A 73 0.51 13.99 9.59
CA LEU A 73 -0.63 13.13 9.86
C LEU A 73 -0.16 11.75 10.27
N LEU A 74 -0.94 11.10 11.12
CA LEU A 74 -0.86 9.68 11.36
C LEU A 74 -1.95 8.99 10.56
N VAL A 75 -1.56 8.01 9.75
CA VAL A 75 -2.48 7.24 8.89
C VAL A 75 -2.47 5.79 9.31
N GLU A 76 -3.62 5.29 9.75
CA GLU A 76 -3.81 3.87 10.02
C GLU A 76 -3.97 3.11 8.70
N THR A 77 -3.26 2.00 8.56
CA THR A 77 -3.39 1.02 7.49
C THR A 77 -3.45 -0.38 8.09
N ALA A 78 -3.76 -1.40 7.30
CA ALA A 78 -3.68 -2.78 7.78
C ALA A 78 -2.23 -3.21 8.11
N SER A 79 -1.22 -2.53 7.58
CA SER A 79 0.20 -2.74 7.89
C SER A 79 0.70 -1.93 9.10
N GLY A 80 -0.16 -1.15 9.76
CA GLY A 80 0.17 -0.34 10.93
C GLY A 80 -0.18 1.15 10.77
N VAL A 81 0.23 1.95 11.77
CA VAL A 81 0.08 3.41 11.75
C VAL A 81 1.36 4.02 11.20
N LEU A 82 1.23 4.80 10.14
CA LEU A 82 2.33 5.38 9.39
C LEU A 82 2.33 6.91 9.53
N PRO A 83 3.48 7.52 9.92
CA PRO A 83 3.66 8.96 9.86
C PRO A 83 3.75 9.43 8.40
N ILE A 84 2.95 10.43 8.08
CA ILE A 84 2.94 11.11 6.78
C ILE A 84 3.30 12.56 7.00
N ARG A 85 4.20 13.10 6.17
CA ARG A 85 4.47 14.53 6.09
C ARG A 85 3.94 15.09 4.78
N TYR A 86 3.31 16.24 4.85
CA TYR A 86 2.82 16.98 3.70
C TYR A 86 3.44 18.37 3.66
N ARG A 87 4.00 18.74 2.51
CA ARG A 87 4.56 20.07 2.26
C ARG A 87 3.68 20.78 1.23
N ALA A 88 2.94 21.78 1.71
CA ALA A 88 1.95 22.48 0.88
C ALA A 88 2.57 23.28 -0.27
N GLU A 89 3.77 23.84 -0.07
CA GLU A 89 4.46 24.66 -1.07
C GLU A 89 4.85 23.89 -2.33
N THR A 90 5.13 22.60 -2.17
CA THR A 90 5.57 21.70 -3.27
C THR A 90 4.55 20.61 -3.59
N ASN A 91 3.44 20.54 -2.84
CA ASN A 91 2.46 19.44 -2.88
C ASN A 91 3.14 18.06 -2.70
N GLU A 92 4.18 18.01 -1.85
CA GLU A 92 4.97 16.82 -1.62
C GLU A 92 4.43 16.02 -0.44
N VAL A 93 4.25 14.73 -0.63
CA VAL A 93 3.86 13.77 0.42
C VAL A 93 5.03 12.82 0.68
N MET A 94 5.48 12.77 1.91
CA MET A 94 6.49 11.82 2.39
C MET A 94 5.86 10.84 3.36
N MET A 95 5.95 9.55 3.06
CA MET A 95 5.46 8.47 3.89
C MET A 95 6.64 7.72 4.53
N THR A 96 6.64 7.60 5.85
CA THR A 96 7.61 6.74 6.55
C THR A 96 7.17 5.29 6.40
N GLN A 97 8.03 4.47 5.81
CA GLN A 97 7.81 3.04 5.66
C GLN A 97 8.12 2.29 6.97
N ALA A 98 7.54 1.11 7.15
CA ALA A 98 7.95 0.19 8.20
C ALA A 98 9.44 -0.20 8.02
N PRO A 99 10.18 -0.51 9.11
CA PRO A 99 11.53 -1.06 8.99
C PRO A 99 11.58 -2.26 8.05
N ALA A 100 12.60 -2.31 7.20
CA ALA A 100 12.76 -3.41 6.27
C ALA A 100 12.94 -4.74 7.01
N GLN A 101 12.21 -5.75 6.57
CA GLN A 101 12.30 -7.13 7.05
C GLN A 101 12.61 -8.05 5.88
N PHE A 102 13.36 -9.11 6.15
CA PHE A 102 13.70 -10.11 5.16
C PHE A 102 13.45 -11.52 5.70
N ALA A 103 13.00 -12.41 4.82
CA ALA A 103 12.82 -13.83 5.11
C ALA A 103 13.33 -14.65 3.94
N PRO A 104 14.00 -15.81 4.18
CA PRO A 104 14.48 -16.65 3.11
C PRO A 104 13.30 -17.27 2.34
N PHE A 105 13.49 -17.45 1.04
CA PHE A 105 12.58 -18.27 0.25
C PHE A 105 12.81 -19.75 0.56
N GLY A 106 11.77 -20.42 1.04
CA GLY A 106 11.81 -21.85 1.41
C GLY A 106 11.06 -22.77 0.44
N GLY A 107 10.63 -22.23 -0.72
CA GLY A 107 9.87 -22.98 -1.72
C GLY A 107 10.75 -23.67 -2.77
N ASP A 108 10.08 -24.29 -3.74
CA ASP A 108 10.73 -24.93 -4.89
C ASP A 108 11.16 -23.86 -5.91
N ARG A 109 12.47 -23.77 -6.17
CA ARG A 109 13.07 -22.80 -7.09
C ARG A 109 12.69 -23.08 -8.54
N GLU A 110 12.64 -24.33 -8.96
CA GLU A 110 12.28 -24.70 -10.33
C GLU A 110 10.83 -24.32 -10.63
N ALA A 111 9.92 -24.64 -9.69
CA ALA A 111 8.52 -24.27 -9.81
C ALA A 111 8.32 -22.74 -9.79
N LEU A 112 9.09 -22.01 -8.99
CA LEU A 112 9.05 -20.56 -8.98
C LEU A 112 9.47 -19.98 -10.34
N MET A 113 10.63 -20.38 -10.85
CA MET A 113 11.16 -19.88 -12.11
C MET A 113 10.23 -20.22 -13.27
N ALA A 114 9.70 -21.43 -13.31
CA ALA A 114 8.70 -21.83 -14.31
C ALA A 114 7.43 -20.98 -14.25
N SER A 115 7.00 -20.53 -13.06
CA SER A 115 5.81 -19.70 -12.89
C SER A 115 5.95 -18.30 -13.50
N ILE A 116 7.18 -17.81 -13.67
CA ILE A 116 7.47 -16.51 -14.30
C ILE A 116 8.06 -16.67 -15.72
N GLY A 117 8.06 -17.91 -16.25
CA GLY A 117 8.50 -18.20 -17.61
C GLY A 117 10.02 -18.27 -17.79
N LEU A 118 10.75 -18.50 -16.71
CA LEU A 118 12.21 -18.62 -16.69
C LEU A 118 12.64 -20.04 -16.28
N HIS A 119 13.93 -20.35 -16.43
CA HIS A 119 14.56 -21.59 -15.99
C HIS A 119 15.39 -21.38 -14.73
N ALA A 120 15.63 -22.43 -13.96
CA ALA A 120 16.42 -22.34 -12.72
C ALA A 120 17.86 -21.81 -12.95
N GLU A 121 18.42 -22.06 -14.13
CA GLU A 121 19.74 -21.59 -14.56
C GLU A 121 19.80 -20.08 -14.87
N ASP A 122 18.64 -19.40 -14.99
CA ASP A 122 18.55 -17.95 -15.16
C ASP A 122 18.72 -17.19 -13.83
N LEU A 123 18.69 -17.88 -12.69
CA LEU A 123 18.95 -17.31 -11.38
C LEU A 123 20.44 -17.05 -11.15
N ASP A 124 20.79 -15.87 -10.65
CA ASP A 124 22.13 -15.62 -10.12
C ASP A 124 22.29 -16.27 -8.74
N GLU A 125 22.98 -17.39 -8.67
CA GLU A 125 23.21 -18.13 -7.43
C GLU A 125 24.03 -17.35 -6.38
N SER A 126 24.75 -16.29 -6.80
CA SER A 126 25.51 -15.43 -5.88
C SER A 126 24.60 -14.47 -5.09
N LEU A 127 23.36 -14.29 -5.52
CA LEU A 127 22.38 -13.41 -4.90
C LEU A 127 21.31 -14.20 -4.14
N PRO A 128 20.83 -13.67 -3.01
CA PRO A 128 19.84 -14.37 -2.21
C PRO A 128 18.44 -14.27 -2.84
N LEU A 129 17.72 -15.41 -2.89
CA LEU A 129 16.30 -15.46 -3.17
C LEU A 129 15.55 -15.26 -1.86
N VAL A 130 14.94 -14.10 -1.68
CA VAL A 130 14.38 -13.68 -0.39
C VAL A 130 13.04 -12.97 -0.53
N TYR A 131 12.21 -13.07 0.48
CA TYR A 131 11.11 -12.15 0.69
C TYR A 131 11.61 -10.87 1.38
N GLY A 132 11.21 -9.71 0.89
CA GLY A 132 11.43 -8.41 1.50
C GLY A 132 10.12 -7.72 1.83
N SER A 133 10.07 -6.93 2.91
CA SER A 133 8.90 -6.16 3.29
C SER A 133 9.28 -4.86 3.97
N THR A 134 8.60 -3.79 3.59
CA THR A 134 8.51 -2.53 4.34
C THR A 134 7.03 -2.20 4.67
N GLY A 135 6.20 -3.25 4.76
CA GLY A 135 4.75 -3.17 5.00
C GLY A 135 3.96 -4.16 4.16
N VAL A 136 4.49 -4.55 2.97
CA VAL A 136 3.94 -5.59 2.10
C VAL A 136 5.08 -6.54 1.72
N TRP A 137 4.85 -7.84 1.90
CA TRP A 137 5.83 -8.86 1.53
C TRP A 137 5.90 -9.06 0.01
N THR A 138 7.10 -8.99 -0.53
CA THR A 138 7.38 -9.19 -1.95
C THR A 138 8.54 -10.18 -2.09
N LEU A 139 8.41 -11.16 -2.98
CA LEU A 139 9.53 -12.05 -3.33
C LEU A 139 10.47 -11.30 -4.29
N ILE A 140 11.75 -11.27 -3.93
CA ILE A 140 12.84 -10.68 -4.71
C ILE A 140 13.57 -11.81 -5.41
N VAL A 141 13.53 -11.77 -6.74
CA VAL A 141 14.19 -12.73 -7.65
C VAL A 141 15.19 -11.92 -8.47
N LEU A 142 16.47 -12.32 -8.44
CA LEU A 142 17.59 -11.62 -9.08
C LEU A 142 18.39 -12.56 -9.98
#